data_949191d67768f7d766631b7b2b41aa42
#
_entry.id   949191d67768f7d766631b7b2b41aa42
#
_cell.length_a   1.000
_cell.length_b   1.000
_cell.length_c   1.000
_cell.angle_alpha   90.00
_cell.angle_beta   90.00
_cell.angle_gamma   90.00
#
_symmetry.space_group_name_H-M   'P 1'
#
loop_
_entity.id
_entity.type
_entity.pdbx_description
1 polymer ?
#
loop_
_entity_poly.entity_id
_entity_poly.type
_entity_poly.pdbx_seq_one_letter_code
_entity_poly.pdbx_strand_id
1 'polypeptide(L)'
;MVSWAEFETAAPEIAKEGRRLLYARGDAEALLATVRGDGLPRIHPINVGVVDDRLYAFLLPSAKRSDLEQDGRYALHTHQDPAAPDEFSVRGRAHVVDDGAIRARVADAWSFEVDDTYLLVELSVEHAVLGLRGADEWPPRYRRWSKTPSD
;
A
#
# COMPACT_ATOMS: atom_id res chain seq x y z
N MET A 1 6.94 -1.61 -13.76
CA MET A 1 6.37 -1.42 -12.40
C MET A 1 6.67 0.00 -11.94
N VAL A 2 5.71 0.68 -11.35
CA VAL A 2 5.92 2.01 -10.76
C VAL A 2 6.13 1.84 -9.25
N SER A 3 7.32 2.17 -8.76
CA SER A 3 7.64 2.12 -7.34
C SER A 3 7.03 3.31 -6.58
N TRP A 4 7.05 3.25 -5.24
CA TRP A 4 6.70 4.41 -4.41
C TRP A 4 7.54 5.63 -4.76
N ALA A 5 8.85 5.46 -4.98
CA ALA A 5 9.76 6.56 -5.35
C ALA A 5 9.35 7.25 -6.64
N GLU A 6 8.99 6.48 -7.66
CA GLU A 6 8.51 7.03 -8.94
C GLU A 6 7.18 7.76 -8.78
N PHE A 7 6.26 7.21 -7.99
CA PHE A 7 5.02 7.86 -7.63
C PHE A 7 5.26 9.17 -6.87
N GLU A 8 6.15 9.15 -5.87
CA GLU A 8 6.52 10.33 -5.08
C GLU A 8 7.13 11.43 -5.96
N THR A 9 7.95 11.05 -6.93
CA THR A 9 8.50 12.00 -7.90
C THR A 9 7.41 12.61 -8.79
N ALA A 10 6.47 11.80 -9.23
CA ALA A 10 5.38 12.23 -10.12
C ALA A 10 4.28 13.03 -9.39
N ALA A 11 3.99 12.71 -8.14
CA ALA A 11 2.92 13.30 -7.36
C ALA A 11 3.37 13.54 -5.89
N PRO A 12 4.35 14.44 -5.66
CA PRO A 12 5.01 14.58 -4.37
C PRO A 12 4.06 14.95 -3.22
N GLU A 13 3.06 15.79 -3.48
CA GLU A 13 2.12 16.21 -2.44
C GLU A 13 1.18 15.06 -2.03
N ILE A 14 0.70 14.28 -3.00
CA ILE A 14 -0.15 13.12 -2.72
C ILE A 14 0.65 12.06 -1.96
N ALA A 15 1.87 11.78 -2.38
CA ALA A 15 2.74 10.81 -1.74
C ALA A 15 3.11 11.21 -0.29
N LYS A 16 3.42 12.48 -0.07
CA LYS A 16 3.74 13.00 1.26
C LYS A 16 2.57 12.84 2.23
N GLU A 17 1.38 13.28 1.84
CA GLU A 17 0.18 13.18 2.66
C GLU A 17 -0.26 11.71 2.82
N GLY A 18 -0.13 10.91 1.77
CA GLY A 18 -0.41 9.49 1.83
C GLY A 18 0.50 8.75 2.82
N ARG A 19 1.79 9.06 2.82
CA ARG A 19 2.73 8.50 3.79
C ARG A 19 2.38 8.91 5.22
N ARG A 20 2.03 10.17 5.43
CA ARG A 20 1.55 10.65 6.73
C ARG A 20 0.35 9.82 7.22
N LEU A 21 -0.62 9.57 6.35
CA LEU A 21 -1.82 8.80 6.69
C LEU A 21 -1.52 7.32 6.94
N LEU A 22 -0.60 6.72 6.19
CA LEU A 22 -0.17 5.34 6.43
C LEU A 22 0.41 5.17 7.84
N TYR A 23 1.18 6.14 8.32
CA TYR A 23 1.88 6.07 9.61
C TYR A 23 1.16 6.83 10.74
N ALA A 24 -0.07 7.29 10.54
CA ALA A 24 -0.78 8.13 11.50
C ALA A 24 -1.00 7.49 12.87
N ARG A 25 -0.98 6.16 12.94
CA ARG A 25 -1.20 5.39 14.18
C ARG A 25 0.08 4.73 14.71
N GLY A 26 1.25 5.14 14.22
CA GLY A 26 2.56 4.59 14.55
C GLY A 26 3.09 3.75 13.39
N ASP A 27 2.95 2.44 13.43
CA ASP A 27 3.31 1.57 12.31
C ASP A 27 2.38 1.80 11.11
N ALA A 28 2.90 1.59 9.91
CA ALA A 28 2.08 1.73 8.72
C ALA A 28 1.07 0.58 8.64
N GLU A 29 -0.19 0.93 8.58
CA GLU A 29 -1.29 -0.02 8.51
C GLU A 29 -2.40 0.47 7.59
N ALA A 30 -3.13 -0.47 7.02
CA ALA A 30 -4.18 -0.17 6.05
C ALA A 30 -5.16 -1.35 5.92
N LEU A 31 -6.19 -1.14 5.12
CA LEU A 31 -7.04 -2.19 4.61
C LEU A 31 -6.56 -2.57 3.21
N LEU A 32 -6.36 -3.86 2.97
CA LEU A 32 -5.92 -4.42 1.70
C LEU A 32 -7.08 -5.16 1.05
N ALA A 33 -7.39 -4.79 -0.18
CA ALA A 33 -8.31 -5.55 -1.03
C ALA A 33 -7.50 -6.40 -2.01
N THR A 34 -7.90 -7.65 -2.15
CA THR A 34 -7.32 -8.62 -3.09
C THR A 34 -8.42 -9.22 -3.97
N VAL A 35 -8.03 -9.92 -5.02
CA VAL A 35 -8.95 -10.58 -5.96
C VAL A 35 -8.79 -12.09 -5.80
N ARG A 36 -9.88 -12.76 -5.42
CA ARG A 36 -9.94 -14.21 -5.28
C ARG A 36 -9.88 -14.90 -6.64
N GLY A 37 -9.57 -16.20 -6.63
CA GLY A 37 -9.56 -17.01 -7.85
C GLY A 37 -10.86 -17.03 -8.62
N ASP A 38 -12.00 -16.82 -7.94
CA ASP A 38 -13.33 -16.70 -8.58
C ASP A 38 -13.65 -15.27 -9.05
N GLY A 39 -12.71 -14.32 -8.90
CA GLY A 39 -12.87 -12.93 -9.30
C GLY A 39 -13.56 -12.04 -8.27
N LEU A 40 -14.02 -12.59 -7.14
CA LEU A 40 -14.67 -11.79 -6.10
C LEU A 40 -13.61 -11.06 -5.25
N PRO A 41 -13.91 -9.86 -4.76
CA PRO A 41 -12.99 -9.12 -3.90
C PRO A 41 -12.93 -9.69 -2.48
N ARG A 42 -11.79 -9.51 -1.84
CA ARG A 42 -11.56 -9.83 -0.43
C ARG A 42 -10.90 -8.64 0.23
N ILE A 43 -11.20 -8.36 1.48
CA ILE A 43 -10.60 -7.25 2.23
C ILE A 43 -10.05 -7.73 3.57
N HIS A 44 -8.87 -7.22 3.95
CA HIS A 44 -8.16 -7.57 5.18
C HIS A 44 -7.44 -6.37 5.77
N PRO A 45 -7.30 -6.28 7.10
CA PRO A 45 -6.29 -5.41 7.67
C PRO A 45 -4.89 -5.95 7.36
N ILE A 46 -3.93 -5.04 7.18
CA ILE A 46 -2.54 -5.39 6.86
C ILE A 46 -1.58 -4.34 7.44
N ASN A 47 -0.38 -4.78 7.81
CA ASN A 47 0.75 -3.90 8.01
C ASN A 47 1.54 -3.78 6.71
N VAL A 48 1.89 -2.58 6.36
CA VAL A 48 2.74 -2.27 5.22
C VAL A 48 3.93 -1.44 5.69
N GLY A 49 4.85 -1.11 4.82
CA GLY A 49 5.97 -0.24 5.15
C GLY A 49 6.58 0.38 3.92
N VAL A 50 6.99 1.63 4.03
CA VAL A 50 7.80 2.30 3.02
C VAL A 50 9.25 2.24 3.48
N VAL A 51 10.03 1.43 2.81
CA VAL A 51 11.45 1.19 3.11
C VAL A 51 12.26 1.48 1.85
N ASP A 52 13.28 2.32 1.98
CA ASP A 52 14.10 2.75 0.83
C ASP A 52 13.23 3.22 -0.35
N ASP A 53 12.21 4.01 -0.03
CA ASP A 53 11.25 4.60 -0.98
C ASP A 53 10.48 3.58 -1.83
N ARG A 54 10.22 2.41 -1.25
CA ARG A 54 9.39 1.36 -1.85
C ARG A 54 8.36 0.87 -0.85
N LEU A 55 7.18 0.53 -1.34
CA LEU A 55 6.07 0.04 -0.51
C LEU A 55 6.09 -1.48 -0.46
N TYR A 56 6.17 -2.03 0.75
CA TYR A 56 6.29 -3.47 0.98
C TYR A 56 5.24 -4.00 1.93
N ALA A 57 5.02 -5.31 1.86
CA ALA A 57 4.30 -6.08 2.86
C ALA A 57 4.98 -7.44 3.05
N PHE A 58 4.98 -7.93 4.31
CA PHE A 58 5.30 -9.32 4.63
C PHE A 58 4.02 -10.08 4.89
N LEU A 59 3.85 -11.21 4.24
CA LEU A 59 2.61 -11.99 4.25
C LEU A 59 2.85 -13.40 4.79
N LEU A 60 2.17 -13.76 5.86
CA LEU A 60 2.06 -15.16 6.30
C LEU A 60 1.23 -15.97 5.30
N PRO A 61 1.37 -17.31 5.29
CA PRO A 61 0.46 -18.16 4.55
C PRO A 61 -0.99 -17.84 4.91
N SER A 62 -1.78 -17.43 3.94
CA SER A 62 -3.13 -16.90 4.14
C SER A 62 -3.87 -16.79 2.82
N ALA A 63 -5.16 -16.53 2.89
CA ALA A 63 -5.98 -16.32 1.70
C ALA A 63 -5.52 -15.10 0.89
N LYS A 64 -5.19 -13.98 1.57
CA LYS A 64 -4.69 -12.77 0.88
C LYS A 64 -3.36 -13.01 0.17
N ARG A 65 -2.46 -13.79 0.76
CA ARG A 65 -1.20 -14.18 0.13
C ARG A 65 -1.44 -15.01 -1.12
N SER A 66 -2.30 -16.01 -1.04
CA SER A 66 -2.67 -16.85 -2.19
C SER A 66 -3.31 -16.02 -3.29
N ASP A 67 -4.18 -15.09 -2.94
CA ASP A 67 -4.80 -14.18 -3.92
C ASP A 67 -3.72 -13.38 -4.66
N LEU A 68 -2.77 -12.78 -3.94
CA LEU A 68 -1.72 -11.95 -4.53
C LEU A 68 -0.71 -12.76 -5.36
N GLU A 69 -0.45 -14.02 -4.99
CA GLU A 69 0.40 -14.91 -5.78
C GLU A 69 -0.27 -15.31 -7.10
N GLN A 70 -1.58 -15.47 -7.12
CA GLN A 70 -2.37 -15.85 -8.31
C GLN A 70 -2.75 -14.65 -9.17
N ASP A 71 -3.19 -13.57 -8.53
CA ASP A 71 -3.60 -12.31 -9.17
C ASP A 71 -3.01 -11.17 -8.37
N GLY A 72 -1.97 -10.57 -8.88
CA GLY A 72 -1.23 -9.53 -8.16
C GLY A 72 -2.00 -8.24 -7.94
N ARG A 73 -3.18 -8.06 -8.53
CA ARG A 73 -3.95 -6.82 -8.36
C ARG A 73 -4.36 -6.61 -6.92
N TYR A 74 -4.18 -5.39 -6.45
CA TYR A 74 -4.56 -4.98 -5.10
C TYR A 74 -5.10 -3.55 -5.08
N ALA A 75 -5.86 -3.23 -4.05
CA ALA A 75 -6.15 -1.87 -3.62
C ALA A 75 -5.89 -1.76 -2.11
N LEU A 76 -5.45 -0.60 -1.68
CA LEU A 76 -5.09 -0.36 -0.29
C LEU A 76 -5.67 0.98 0.14
N HIS A 77 -6.29 1.03 1.31
CA HIS A 77 -6.88 2.25 1.87
C HIS A 77 -6.45 2.41 3.32
N THR A 78 -5.99 3.60 3.68
CA THR A 78 -5.62 3.90 5.07
C THR A 78 -6.84 3.91 5.98
N HIS A 79 -6.64 3.66 7.27
CA HIS A 79 -7.69 3.81 8.26
C HIS A 79 -8.03 5.29 8.43
N GLN A 80 -9.33 5.61 8.43
CA GLN A 80 -9.78 6.97 8.69
C GLN A 80 -9.87 7.21 10.19
N ASP A 81 -9.37 8.36 10.62
CA ASP A 81 -9.61 8.90 11.97
C ASP A 81 -10.91 9.72 11.92
N PRO A 82 -11.94 9.39 12.72
CA PRO A 82 -13.18 10.17 12.73
C PRO A 82 -12.98 11.64 13.07
N ALA A 83 -11.93 11.98 13.82
CA ALA A 83 -11.60 13.36 14.19
C ALA A 83 -10.90 14.12 13.05
N ALA A 84 -10.23 13.41 12.16
CA ALA A 84 -9.51 13.97 11.00
C ALA A 84 -9.65 12.98 9.81
N PRO A 85 -10.84 12.94 9.17
CA PRO A 85 -11.20 11.85 8.27
C PRO A 85 -10.64 12.00 6.85
N ASP A 86 -9.34 12.29 6.73
CA ASP A 86 -8.65 12.29 5.46
C ASP A 86 -8.58 10.87 4.87
N GLU A 87 -8.57 10.77 3.57
CA GLU A 87 -8.58 9.51 2.83
C GLU A 87 -7.34 9.39 1.98
N PHE A 88 -6.70 8.22 2.01
CA PHE A 88 -5.65 7.88 1.06
C PHE A 88 -5.82 6.45 0.60
N SER A 89 -5.82 6.25 -0.71
CA SER A 89 -5.83 4.93 -1.30
C SER A 89 -4.86 4.84 -2.46
N VAL A 90 -4.30 3.65 -2.62
CA VAL A 90 -3.47 3.30 -3.78
C VAL A 90 -3.92 1.97 -4.33
N ARG A 91 -3.67 1.74 -5.60
CA ARG A 91 -3.83 0.44 -6.23
C ARG A 91 -2.75 0.20 -7.26
N GLY A 92 -2.47 -1.05 -7.50
CA GLY A 92 -1.45 -1.51 -8.41
C GLY A 92 -1.34 -3.02 -8.36
N ARG A 93 -0.11 -3.53 -8.38
CA ARG A 93 0.18 -4.96 -8.36
C ARG A 93 1.21 -5.31 -7.32
N ALA A 94 1.03 -6.47 -6.71
CA ALA A 94 2.02 -7.06 -5.82
C ALA A 94 3.04 -7.87 -6.64
N HIS A 95 4.31 -7.71 -6.33
CA HIS A 95 5.42 -8.41 -6.95
C HIS A 95 6.22 -9.12 -5.87
N VAL A 96 6.39 -10.43 -6.00
CA VAL A 96 7.21 -11.20 -5.07
C VAL A 96 8.66 -10.75 -5.16
N VAL A 97 9.28 -10.51 -4.01
CA VAL A 97 10.70 -10.12 -3.90
C VAL A 97 11.51 -11.37 -3.57
N ASP A 98 12.31 -11.84 -4.53
CA ASP A 98 13.17 -13.01 -4.39
C ASP A 98 14.61 -12.68 -3.98
N ASP A 99 14.99 -11.40 -4.03
CA ASP A 99 16.33 -10.95 -3.67
C ASP A 99 16.54 -11.00 -2.17
N GLY A 100 17.47 -11.86 -1.72
CA GLY A 100 17.76 -12.07 -0.29
C GLY A 100 18.34 -10.84 0.40
N ALA A 101 19.13 -10.02 -0.29
CA ALA A 101 19.70 -8.80 0.28
C ALA A 101 18.62 -7.74 0.50
N ILE A 102 17.71 -7.58 -0.44
CA ILE A 102 16.55 -6.68 -0.30
C ILE A 102 15.67 -7.17 0.85
N ARG A 103 15.36 -8.46 0.91
CA ARG A 103 14.56 -9.05 1.99
C ARG A 103 15.18 -8.77 3.36
N ALA A 104 16.48 -8.98 3.52
CA ALA A 104 17.18 -8.73 4.78
C ALA A 104 17.10 -7.25 5.18
N ARG A 105 17.29 -6.36 4.23
CA ARG A 105 17.21 -4.91 4.46
C ARG A 105 15.80 -4.47 4.89
N VAL A 106 14.78 -4.99 4.25
CA VAL A 106 13.39 -4.66 4.59
C VAL A 106 13.00 -5.26 5.95
N ALA A 107 13.42 -6.50 6.23
CA ALA A 107 13.18 -7.16 7.51
C ALA A 107 13.80 -6.38 8.68
N ASP A 108 15.02 -5.86 8.50
CA ASP A 108 15.70 -5.04 9.51
C ASP A 108 14.94 -3.75 9.84
N ALA A 109 14.27 -3.18 8.86
CA ALA A 109 13.49 -1.94 9.02
C ALA A 109 12.03 -2.22 9.45
N TRP A 110 11.62 -3.48 9.55
CA TRP A 110 10.22 -3.83 9.84
C TRP A 110 9.89 -3.66 11.31
N SER A 111 8.64 -3.37 11.62
CA SER A 111 8.15 -3.06 12.97
C SER A 111 8.03 -4.28 13.89
N PHE A 112 8.12 -5.48 13.33
CA PHE A 112 8.10 -6.73 14.09
C PHE A 112 9.03 -7.76 13.45
N GLU A 113 9.37 -8.82 14.19
CA GLU A 113 10.22 -9.89 13.67
C GLU A 113 9.50 -10.71 12.62
N VAL A 114 10.20 -10.95 11.49
CA VAL A 114 9.71 -11.81 10.40
C VAL A 114 10.68 -12.97 10.21
N ASP A 115 10.14 -14.16 10.06
CA ASP A 115 10.90 -15.39 9.79
C ASP A 115 10.70 -15.84 8.32
N ASP A 116 11.21 -17.01 7.99
CA ASP A 116 11.17 -17.55 6.63
C ASP A 116 9.75 -17.93 6.14
N THR A 117 8.77 -17.98 7.03
CA THR A 117 7.37 -18.25 6.64
C THR A 117 6.71 -17.06 5.98
N TYR A 118 7.22 -15.85 6.19
CA TYR A 118 6.71 -14.64 5.56
C TYR A 118 7.21 -14.50 4.12
N LEU A 119 6.29 -14.22 3.22
CA LEU A 119 6.60 -13.82 1.85
C LEU A 119 6.71 -12.30 1.78
N LEU A 120 7.80 -11.79 1.22
CA LEU A 120 7.95 -10.36 0.95
C LEU A 120 7.39 -10.04 -0.43
N VAL A 121 6.51 -9.05 -0.48
CA VAL A 121 6.02 -8.47 -1.74
C VAL A 121 6.29 -6.97 -1.77
N GLU A 122 6.62 -6.46 -2.95
CA GLU A 122 6.61 -5.02 -3.24
C GLU A 122 5.28 -4.68 -3.90
N LEU A 123 4.65 -3.61 -3.43
CA LEU A 123 3.38 -3.10 -3.95
C LEU A 123 3.67 -1.93 -4.90
N SER A 124 3.48 -2.14 -6.20
CA SER A 124 3.59 -1.04 -7.16
C SER A 124 2.44 -0.05 -6.98
N VAL A 125 2.68 1.22 -7.28
CA VAL A 125 1.66 2.26 -7.20
C VAL A 125 1.32 2.70 -8.62
N GLU A 126 0.16 2.33 -9.12
CA GLU A 126 -0.29 2.67 -10.47
C GLU A 126 -1.39 3.73 -10.45
N HIS A 127 -2.04 3.90 -9.31
CA HIS A 127 -3.10 4.89 -9.11
C HIS A 127 -3.16 5.27 -7.64
N ALA A 128 -3.35 6.55 -7.36
CA ALA A 128 -3.49 7.06 -6.00
C ALA A 128 -4.60 8.10 -5.92
N VAL A 129 -5.30 8.11 -4.79
CA VAL A 129 -6.33 9.10 -4.47
C VAL A 129 -6.08 9.63 -3.07
N LEU A 130 -6.05 10.95 -2.94
CA LEU A 130 -5.99 11.66 -1.67
C LEU A 130 -7.26 12.48 -1.51
N GLY A 131 -7.99 12.29 -0.41
CA GLY A 131 -9.13 13.10 -0.03
C GLY A 131 -8.81 13.86 1.25
N LEU A 132 -8.72 15.18 1.17
CA LEU A 132 -8.49 16.04 2.33
C LEU A 132 -9.80 16.69 2.75
N ARG A 133 -10.07 16.61 4.03
CA ARG A 133 -11.32 17.10 4.60
C ARG A 133 -11.09 17.73 5.96
N GLY A 134 -11.49 19.01 6.10
CA GLY A 134 -11.60 19.61 7.42
C GLY A 134 -12.78 19.00 8.21
N ALA A 135 -12.80 19.18 9.53
CA ALA A 135 -13.80 18.59 10.43
C ALA A 135 -15.25 18.90 9.98
N ASP A 136 -15.49 20.07 9.40
CA ASP A 136 -16.81 20.54 9.00
C ASP A 136 -16.98 20.65 7.47
N GLU A 137 -16.02 20.09 6.69
CA GLU A 137 -16.06 20.14 5.23
C GLU A 137 -16.69 18.89 4.65
N TRP A 138 -17.57 19.10 3.68
CA TRP A 138 -18.12 18.01 2.86
C TRP A 138 -18.54 18.55 1.47
N PRO A 139 -18.21 17.86 0.37
CA PRO A 139 -17.37 16.66 0.29
C PRO A 139 -15.89 16.95 0.50
N PRO A 140 -15.02 15.89 0.63
CA PRO A 140 -13.59 16.07 0.67
C PRO A 140 -13.05 16.69 -0.63
N ARG A 141 -11.90 17.32 -0.54
CA ARG A 141 -11.15 17.79 -1.72
C ARG A 141 -10.28 16.66 -2.21
N TYR A 142 -10.58 16.12 -3.39
CA TYR A 142 -9.87 14.98 -3.97
C TYR A 142 -8.76 15.41 -4.91
N ARG A 143 -7.61 14.74 -4.79
CA ARG A 143 -6.51 14.76 -5.75
C ARG A 143 -6.24 13.34 -6.22
N ARG A 144 -6.01 13.17 -7.50
CA ARG A 144 -5.78 11.87 -8.11
C ARG A 144 -4.52 11.90 -8.94
N TRP A 145 -3.86 10.75 -8.97
CA TRP A 145 -2.75 10.49 -9.85
C TRP A 145 -2.91 9.10 -10.44
N SER A 146 -2.56 8.94 -11.69
CA SER A 146 -2.50 7.64 -12.36
C SER A 146 -1.24 7.55 -13.19
N LYS A 147 -0.64 6.37 -13.19
CA LYS A 147 0.40 6.03 -14.14
C LYS A 147 -0.14 6.30 -15.55
N THR A 148 0.64 7.00 -16.37
CA THR A 148 0.28 7.19 -17.79
C THR A 148 0.26 5.81 -18.46
N PRO A 149 -0.80 5.45 -19.21
CA PRO A 149 -0.79 4.23 -19.99
C PRO A 149 0.41 4.23 -20.92
N SER A 150 1.17 3.11 -20.93
CA SER A 150 2.22 2.94 -21.95
C SER A 150 1.53 2.79 -23.30
N ASP A 151 1.94 3.63 -24.25
CA ASP A 151 1.50 3.52 -25.66
C ASP A 151 1.96 2.18 -26.25
#